data_748247744bda68661c7ea968c9143c4f
#
_entry.id   748247744bda68661c7ea968c9143c4f
#
_cell.length_a   1.000
_cell.length_b   1.000
_cell.length_c   1.000
_cell.angle_alpha   90.00
_cell.angle_beta   90.00
_cell.angle_gamma   90.00
#
_symmetry.space_group_name_H-M   'P 1'
#
loop_
_entity.id
_entity.type
_entity.pdbx_description
1 polymer ?
#
loop_
_entity_poly.entity_id
_entity_poly.type
_entity_poly.pdbx_seq_one_letter_code
_entity_poly.pdbx_strand_id
1 'polypeptide(L)'
;MLNIFSGMSFDWISKTLYFVDGSKKTIELVRVDVKSEGRMRKTILDDGLLTKPRGIAVHPLHGHLFYSDWNEENPHIGRTDMDGSSRKVHFSSRLLNPTYIFQF
;
A
#
# COMPACT_ATOMS: atom_id res chain seq x y z
N MET A 1 -14.61 13.88 5.07
CA MET A 1 -13.73 13.69 4.76
C MET A 1 -13.48 12.52 4.39
N LEU A 2 -13.43 12.04 3.78
CA LEU A 2 -13.33 10.94 3.45
C LEU A 2 -12.32 10.58 2.61
N ASN A 3 -11.83 11.26 1.88
CA ASN A 3 -10.93 10.89 0.99
C ASN A 3 -9.59 10.80 1.39
N ILE A 4 -9.31 10.58 2.63
CA ILE A 4 -7.96 10.41 3.06
C ILE A 4 -7.38 9.11 2.62
N PHE A 5 -8.16 8.11 2.28
CA PHE A 5 -7.63 6.85 1.82
C PHE A 5 -7.56 6.86 0.32
N SER A 6 -6.36 6.68 -0.22
CA SER A 6 -6.18 6.65 -1.66
C SER A 6 -6.35 5.27 -2.24
N GLY A 7 -6.23 4.24 -1.46
CA GLY A 7 -6.47 2.89 -1.95
C GLY A 7 -6.54 1.89 -0.82
N MET A 8 -7.18 0.76 -1.09
CA MET A 8 -7.33 -0.32 -0.15
C MET A 8 -7.22 -1.64 -0.88
N SER A 9 -6.73 -2.66 -0.20
CA SER A 9 -6.68 -4.00 -0.75
C SER A 9 -6.83 -4.99 0.39
N PHE A 10 -7.60 -6.05 0.16
CA PHE A 10 -7.92 -7.01 1.20
C PHE A 10 -7.21 -8.33 0.96
N ASP A 11 -6.51 -8.81 1.99
CA ASP A 11 -5.92 -10.13 1.98
C ASP A 11 -6.93 -11.08 2.63
N TRP A 12 -7.64 -11.86 1.80
CA TRP A 12 -8.69 -12.73 2.29
C TRP A 12 -8.14 -13.98 2.97
N ILE A 13 -6.89 -14.28 2.81
CA ILE A 13 -6.30 -15.44 3.48
C ILE A 13 -6.07 -15.09 4.95
N SER A 14 -5.48 -13.93 5.21
CA SER A 14 -5.18 -13.53 6.58
C SER A 14 -6.24 -12.62 7.18
N LYS A 15 -7.27 -12.27 6.42
CA LYS A 15 -8.34 -11.36 6.86
C LYS A 15 -7.75 -10.01 7.27
N THR A 16 -6.84 -9.50 6.46
CA THR A 16 -6.15 -8.25 6.73
C THR A 16 -6.46 -7.23 5.66
N LEU A 17 -6.86 -6.04 6.07
CA LEU A 17 -7.10 -4.93 5.17
C LEU A 17 -5.85 -4.07 5.14
N TYR A 18 -5.34 -3.83 3.94
CA TYR A 18 -4.21 -2.93 3.72
C TYR A 18 -4.74 -1.65 3.11
N PHE A 19 -4.25 -0.51 3.53
CA PHE A 19 -4.76 0.74 3.01
C PHE A 19 -3.68 1.82 3.03
N VAL A 20 -3.86 2.79 2.14
CA VAL A 20 -2.99 3.94 2.03
C VAL A 20 -3.66 5.11 2.73
N ASP A 21 -2.95 5.74 3.65
CA ASP A 21 -3.40 7.00 4.24
C ASP A 21 -2.62 8.11 3.56
N GLY A 22 -3.25 8.81 2.65
CA GLY A 22 -2.57 9.84 1.87
C GLY A 22 -2.17 11.05 2.67
N SER A 23 -2.90 11.36 3.75
CA SER A 23 -2.56 12.52 4.54
C SER A 23 -1.37 12.24 5.46
N LYS A 24 -1.22 11.02 5.94
CA LYS A 24 -0.08 10.65 6.76
C LYS A 24 1.07 10.13 5.91
N LYS A 25 0.82 9.82 4.65
CA LYS A 25 1.80 9.23 3.74
C LYS A 25 2.28 7.89 4.27
N THR A 26 1.31 7.03 4.62
CA THR A 26 1.61 5.72 5.17
C THR A 26 0.87 4.63 4.42
N ILE A 27 1.39 3.41 4.52
CA ILE A 27 0.65 2.20 4.18
C ILE A 27 0.50 1.44 5.48
N GLU A 28 -0.73 1.09 5.80
CA GLU A 28 -1.08 0.49 7.07
C GLU A 28 -1.90 -0.76 6.88
N LEU A 29 -1.95 -1.59 7.89
CA LEU A 29 -2.79 -2.77 7.88
C LEU A 29 -3.61 -2.85 9.14
N VAL A 30 -4.74 -3.56 9.05
CA VAL A 30 -5.57 -3.85 10.20
C VAL A 30 -6.24 -5.21 9.99
N ARG A 31 -6.25 -6.05 11.03
CA ARG A 31 -6.94 -7.32 10.98
C ARG A 31 -8.43 -7.07 11.15
N VAL A 32 -9.23 -7.62 10.26
CA VAL A 32 -10.67 -7.35 10.30
C VAL A 32 -11.48 -8.50 10.88
N ASP A 33 -10.84 -9.62 11.19
CA ASP A 33 -11.54 -10.75 11.82
C ASP A 33 -11.44 -10.71 13.33
N VAL A 34 -10.86 -9.67 13.90
CA VAL A 34 -10.64 -9.55 15.34
C VAL A 34 -11.63 -8.54 15.89
N LYS A 35 -12.11 -8.77 17.10
CA LYS A 35 -13.01 -7.83 17.75
C LYS A 35 -12.32 -6.48 17.89
N SER A 36 -13.13 -5.41 17.92
CA SER A 36 -12.57 -4.08 17.85
C SER A 36 -11.54 -3.79 18.94
N GLU A 37 -11.72 -4.27 20.13
CA GLU A 37 -10.76 -4.01 21.19
C GLU A 37 -9.44 -4.75 20.99
N GLY A 38 -9.43 -5.77 20.16
CA GLY A 38 -8.19 -6.46 19.85
C GLY A 38 -7.66 -6.13 18.47
N ARG A 39 -8.31 -5.19 17.77
CA ARG A 39 -7.92 -4.85 16.42
C ARG A 39 -6.86 -3.76 16.49
N MET A 40 -5.70 -4.03 15.93
CA MET A 40 -4.60 -3.10 15.95
C MET A 40 -4.28 -2.66 14.55
N ARG A 41 -3.96 -1.39 14.40
CA ARG A 41 -3.46 -0.85 13.15
C ARG A 41 -1.94 -0.85 13.25
N LYS A 42 -1.31 -1.22 12.15
CA LYS A 42 0.14 -1.24 12.09
C LYS A 42 0.59 -0.52 10.83
N THR A 43 1.55 0.39 10.97
CA THR A 43 2.14 1.07 9.85
C THR A 43 3.28 0.22 9.31
N ILE A 44 3.25 -0.10 8.04
CA ILE A 44 4.28 -0.93 7.43
C ILE A 44 5.21 -0.12 6.53
N LEU A 45 4.76 0.99 5.98
CA LEU A 45 5.60 1.93 5.26
C LEU A 45 5.18 3.34 5.67
N ASP A 46 6.14 4.23 5.85
CA ASP A 46 5.82 5.56 6.36
C ASP A 46 6.42 6.65 5.47
N ASP A 47 6.33 7.88 5.91
CA ASP A 47 6.73 9.02 5.11
C ASP A 47 8.25 9.12 4.91
N GLY A 48 9.03 8.28 5.54
CA GLY A 48 10.45 8.19 5.22
C GLY A 48 10.68 7.53 3.88
N LEU A 49 9.72 6.73 3.40
CA LEU A 49 9.82 6.04 2.13
C LEU A 49 8.78 6.49 1.13
N LEU A 50 7.69 7.08 1.58
CA LEU A 50 6.55 7.43 0.72
C LEU A 50 6.40 8.94 0.63
N THR A 51 6.08 9.43 -0.56
CA THR A 51 5.83 10.85 -0.78
C THR A 51 4.39 11.13 -1.14
N LYS A 52 3.87 10.46 -2.15
CA LYS A 52 2.48 10.59 -2.55
C LYS A 52 1.90 9.21 -2.83
N PRO A 53 1.74 8.39 -1.80
CA PRO A 53 1.21 7.04 -2.03
C PRO A 53 -0.23 7.12 -2.48
N ARG A 54 -0.61 6.31 -3.45
CA ARG A 54 -1.95 6.36 -4.01
C ARG A 54 -2.59 5.00 -4.10
N GLY A 55 -2.05 4.09 -4.85
CA GLY A 55 -2.66 2.80 -5.09
C GLY A 55 -1.97 1.69 -4.32
N ILE A 56 -2.69 0.63 -4.06
CA ILE A 56 -2.14 -0.52 -3.36
C ILE A 56 -2.82 -1.77 -3.87
N ALA A 57 -2.08 -2.84 -4.00
CA ALA A 57 -2.63 -4.14 -4.34
C ALA A 57 -1.82 -5.20 -3.60
N VAL A 58 -2.50 -6.19 -3.04
CA VAL A 58 -1.84 -7.29 -2.38
C VAL A 58 -2.01 -8.56 -3.19
N HIS A 59 -1.02 -9.41 -3.15
CA HIS A 59 -1.04 -10.70 -3.82
C HIS A 59 -0.73 -11.74 -2.74
N PRO A 60 -1.75 -12.18 -1.98
CA PRO A 60 -1.51 -12.99 -0.78
C PRO A 60 -0.83 -14.31 -1.05
N LEU A 61 -1.15 -14.93 -2.19
CA LEU A 61 -0.58 -16.24 -2.50
C LEU A 61 0.93 -16.17 -2.69
N HIS A 62 1.43 -15.05 -3.19
CA HIS A 62 2.86 -14.87 -3.38
C HIS A 62 3.50 -14.05 -2.26
N GLY A 63 2.69 -13.54 -1.35
CA GLY A 63 3.22 -12.77 -0.22
C GLY A 63 3.74 -11.40 -0.60
N HIS A 64 3.17 -10.79 -1.63
CA HIS A 64 3.65 -9.50 -2.10
C HIS A 64 2.61 -8.41 -1.95
N LEU A 65 3.10 -7.21 -1.67
CA LEU A 65 2.32 -6.00 -1.65
C LEU A 65 2.92 -5.03 -2.66
N PHE A 66 2.10 -4.49 -3.53
CA PHE A 66 2.52 -3.50 -4.53
C PHE A 66 1.87 -2.17 -4.19
N TYR A 67 2.59 -1.09 -4.38
CA TYR A 67 2.04 0.24 -4.15
C TYR A 67 2.53 1.18 -5.24
N SER A 68 1.79 2.26 -5.46
CA SER A 68 2.24 3.31 -6.36
C SER A 68 2.56 4.56 -5.54
N ASP A 69 3.62 5.24 -5.92
CA ASP A 69 4.00 6.50 -5.31
C ASP A 69 4.09 7.53 -6.43
N TRP A 70 3.24 8.53 -6.37
CA TRP A 70 3.19 9.58 -7.37
C TRP A 70 4.14 10.72 -7.05
N ASN A 71 5.28 10.41 -6.49
CA ASN A 71 6.34 11.35 -6.27
C ASN A 71 6.65 12.06 -7.58
N GLU A 72 6.58 13.38 -7.58
CA GLU A 72 6.72 14.13 -8.82
C GLU A 72 8.11 13.99 -9.43
N GLU A 73 9.12 13.81 -8.59
CA GLU A 73 10.47 13.65 -9.09
C GLU A 73 10.76 12.23 -9.52
N ASN A 74 10.08 11.27 -8.95
CA ASN A 74 10.38 9.86 -9.23
C ASN A 74 9.14 9.01 -9.02
N PRO A 75 8.14 9.11 -9.92
CA PRO A 75 6.97 8.26 -9.79
C PRO A 75 7.37 6.81 -10.00
N HIS A 76 6.88 5.93 -9.15
CA HIS A 76 7.32 4.54 -9.21
C HIS A 76 6.30 3.59 -8.61
N ILE A 77 6.53 2.31 -8.90
CA ILE A 77 5.80 1.21 -8.28
C ILE A 77 6.80 0.52 -7.38
N GLY A 78 6.41 0.33 -6.14
CA GLY A 78 7.23 -0.43 -5.19
C GLY A 78 6.60 -1.76 -4.88
N ARG A 79 7.43 -2.73 -4.54
CA ARG A 79 6.98 -4.03 -4.06
C ARG A 79 7.64 -4.31 -2.74
N THR A 80 6.86 -4.84 -1.82
CA THR A 80 7.39 -5.29 -0.54
C THR A 80 6.81 -6.65 -0.21
N ASP A 81 7.35 -7.28 0.81
CA ASP A 81 6.66 -8.39 1.43
C ASP A 81 5.45 -7.83 2.18
N MET A 82 4.60 -8.71 2.69
CA MET A 82 3.33 -8.27 3.29
C MET A 82 3.53 -7.46 4.56
N ASP A 83 4.69 -7.55 5.18
CA ASP A 83 5.01 -6.78 6.39
C ASP A 83 5.78 -5.50 6.09
N GLY A 84 5.93 -5.16 4.81
CA GLY A 84 6.64 -3.95 4.41
C GLY A 84 8.15 -4.14 4.23
N SER A 85 8.68 -5.32 4.52
CA SER A 85 10.12 -5.57 4.37
C SER A 85 10.47 -5.87 2.93
N SER A 86 11.74 -5.94 2.62
CA SER A 86 12.27 -6.30 1.31
C SER A 86 11.78 -5.40 0.21
N ARG A 87 11.75 -4.11 0.46
CA ARG A 87 11.22 -3.15 -0.48
C ARG A 87 12.09 -3.04 -1.72
N LYS A 88 11.47 -3.07 -2.87
CA LYS A 88 12.15 -2.87 -4.14
C LYS A 88 11.35 -1.90 -5.00
N VAL A 89 12.02 -0.99 -5.65
CA VAL A 89 11.39 -0.11 -6.62
C VAL A 89 11.44 -0.85 -7.95
N HIS A 90 10.25 -1.31 -8.40
CA HIS A 90 10.20 -2.16 -9.53
C HIS A 90 10.17 -1.39 -10.79
N PHE A 91 9.60 -0.21 -10.78
CA PHE A 91 9.35 0.46 -12.02
C PHE A 91 9.28 1.93 -11.80
N SER A 92 10.02 2.66 -12.57
CA SER A 92 10.04 4.10 -12.48
C SER A 92 10.03 4.63 -13.90
N SER A 93 8.92 5.24 -14.32
CA SER A 93 8.82 5.75 -15.67
C SER A 93 7.78 6.85 -15.73
N ARG A 94 8.16 7.94 -16.36
CA ARG A 94 7.22 9.00 -16.57
C ARG A 94 6.26 8.70 -17.71
N LEU A 95 6.47 7.62 -18.43
CA LEU A 95 5.61 7.27 -19.53
C LEU A 95 4.39 6.48 -19.09
N LEU A 96 4.41 5.92 -17.88
CA LEU A 96 3.29 5.15 -17.40
C LEU A 96 2.76 5.78 -16.14
N ASN A 97 1.46 5.91 -16.05
CA ASN A 97 0.82 6.32 -14.82
C ASN A 97 0.81 5.11 -13.89
N PRO A 98 1.48 5.17 -12.74
CA PRO A 98 1.57 3.99 -11.87
C PRO A 98 0.23 3.40 -11.46
N THR A 99 -0.81 4.22 -11.43
CA THR A 99 -2.12 3.73 -11.05
C THR A 99 -2.64 2.67 -12.02
N TYR A 100 -2.25 2.73 -13.28
CA TYR A 100 -2.76 1.80 -14.25
C TYR A 100 -2.36 0.36 -13.98
N ILE A 101 -1.29 0.16 -13.24
CA ILE A 101 -0.86 -1.20 -12.98
C ILE A 101 -1.84 -1.94 -12.10
N PHE A 102 -2.70 -1.24 -11.37
CA PHE A 102 -3.65 -1.84 -10.46
C PHE A 102 -5.04 -1.97 -11.06
N GLN A 103 -5.16 -1.80 -12.37
CA GLN A 103 -6.46 -1.86 -13.01
C GLN A 103 -6.74 -3.20 -13.67
N PHE A 104 -5.88 -4.14 -13.55
CA PHE A 104 -6.09 -5.44 -14.16
C PHE A 104 -7.05 -6.32 -13.36
#